data_eb89be289d79cfd855bc441eb91a8b6b
#
_entry.id   eb89be289d79cfd855bc441eb91a8b6b
#
_cell.length_a   1.000
_cell.length_b   1.000
_cell.length_c   1.000
_cell.angle_alpha   90.00
_cell.angle_beta   90.00
_cell.angle_gamma   90.00
#
_symmetry.space_group_name_H-M   'P 1'
#
loop_
_entity.id
_entity.type
_entity.pdbx_description
1 polymer ?
#
loop_
_entity_poly.entity_id
_entity_poly.type
_entity_poly.pdbx_seq_one_letter_code
_entity_poly.pdbx_strand_id
1 'polypeptide(L)'
;QWCCGPYLIEEFVADNSKRFIPNPHYYAADECSRFERVSLSMITDLTVGYQLYQNRELDELELSERTLTTITSDTSNAYNDQLCEKRPTKYAYDFHFNFHCLNSDGTPNENWNKAVANRAFRRCFQEGLNLIPYYARFNKINPLKCENNYYTMKGVCYNSKGTDYVDLVAKELGIDGEKYDGETMVHLRKSTADSIAALKKQAMDEL
;
A
#
# COMPACT_ATOMS: atom_id res chain seq x y z
N GLN A 1 33.65 7.18 2.95
CA GLN A 1 32.20 7.39 2.89
C GLN A 1 31.64 7.25 4.31
N TRP A 2 30.93 8.26 4.82
CA TRP A 2 30.33 8.23 6.15
C TRP A 2 28.97 7.54 6.09
N CYS A 3 28.80 6.42 6.79
CA CYS A 3 27.57 5.63 6.81
C CYS A 3 27.13 5.42 8.26
N CYS A 4 25.87 5.72 8.56
CA CYS A 4 25.26 5.51 9.87
C CYS A 4 24.47 4.19 9.96
N GLY A 5 24.28 3.50 8.84
CA GLY A 5 23.50 2.27 8.76
C GLY A 5 24.25 1.02 9.23
N PRO A 6 23.53 -0.11 9.41
CA PRO A 6 24.08 -1.37 9.87
C PRO A 6 25.01 -2.05 8.86
N TYR A 7 24.97 -1.63 7.60
CA TYR A 7 25.76 -2.20 6.51
C TYR A 7 26.54 -1.13 5.74
N LEU A 8 27.67 -1.54 5.17
CA LEU A 8 28.47 -0.80 4.21
C LEU A 8 28.33 -1.44 2.83
N ILE A 9 28.44 -0.64 1.78
CA ILE A 9 28.52 -1.15 0.39
C ILE A 9 29.94 -1.65 0.15
N GLU A 10 30.09 -2.96 -0.06
CA GLU A 10 31.36 -3.60 -0.44
C GLU A 10 31.58 -3.48 -1.96
N GLU A 11 30.53 -3.74 -2.73
CA GLU A 11 30.56 -3.72 -4.18
C GLU A 11 29.28 -3.10 -4.76
N PHE A 12 29.43 -2.33 -5.80
CA PHE A 12 28.32 -1.73 -6.52
C PHE A 12 28.57 -1.82 -8.02
N VAL A 13 27.75 -2.62 -8.71
CA VAL A 13 27.71 -2.68 -10.17
C VAL A 13 26.37 -2.11 -10.61
N ALA A 14 26.41 -0.96 -11.31
CA ALA A 14 25.20 -0.27 -11.76
C ALA A 14 24.31 -1.22 -12.59
N ASP A 15 23.01 -1.17 -12.35
CA ASP A 15 21.99 -1.96 -13.04
C ASP A 15 22.19 -3.49 -13.03
N ASN A 16 23.08 -3.98 -12.16
CA ASN A 16 23.38 -5.41 -12.05
C ASN A 16 23.30 -5.91 -10.61
N SER A 17 24.23 -5.48 -9.74
CA SER A 17 24.32 -6.04 -8.39
C SER A 17 24.86 -5.06 -7.36
N LYS A 18 24.49 -5.32 -6.10
CA LYS A 18 25.05 -4.62 -4.95
C LYS A 18 25.38 -5.64 -3.87
N ARG A 19 26.53 -5.47 -3.23
CA ARG A 19 26.93 -6.33 -2.11
C ARG A 19 27.19 -5.48 -0.88
N PHE A 20 26.70 -5.96 0.25
CA PHE A 20 26.80 -5.26 1.52
C PHE A 20 27.46 -6.17 2.56
N ILE A 21 28.27 -5.56 3.42
CA ILE A 21 28.90 -6.18 4.58
C ILE A 21 28.54 -5.41 5.85
N PRO A 22 28.56 -6.03 7.03
CA PRO A 22 28.29 -5.35 8.29
C PRO A 22 29.18 -4.13 8.50
N ASN A 23 28.57 -3.04 8.97
CA ASN A 23 29.30 -1.86 9.41
C ASN A 23 29.89 -2.10 10.82
N PRO A 24 31.21 -2.17 11.00
CA PRO A 24 31.82 -2.41 12.30
C PRO A 24 31.62 -1.27 13.28
N HIS A 25 31.26 -0.08 12.78
CA HIS A 25 31.06 1.14 13.59
C HIS A 25 29.56 1.46 13.76
N TYR A 26 28.67 0.51 13.50
CA TYR A 26 27.25 0.73 13.69
C TYR A 26 26.91 0.86 15.17
N TYR A 27 26.29 1.96 15.56
CA TYR A 27 26.05 2.31 16.97
C TYR A 27 25.16 1.31 17.74
N ALA A 28 24.26 0.60 17.03
CA ALA A 28 23.36 -0.40 17.60
C ALA A 28 23.75 -1.82 17.18
N ALA A 29 25.04 -2.10 17.03
CA ALA A 29 25.54 -3.39 16.55
C ALA A 29 25.12 -4.57 17.43
N ASP A 30 25.05 -4.35 18.74
CA ASP A 30 24.70 -5.37 19.73
C ASP A 30 23.18 -5.55 19.90
N GLU A 31 22.38 -4.62 19.36
CA GLU A 31 20.91 -4.63 19.48
C GLU A 31 20.22 -5.32 18.31
N CYS A 32 20.92 -5.61 17.22
CA CYS A 32 20.34 -6.22 16.03
C CYS A 32 21.21 -7.33 15.45
N SER A 33 20.54 -8.42 15.04
CA SER A 33 21.18 -9.46 14.24
C SER A 33 21.43 -8.95 12.83
N ARG A 34 22.61 -9.24 12.29
CA ARG A 34 23.03 -8.86 10.94
C ARG A 34 23.54 -10.07 10.19
N PHE A 35 23.24 -10.13 8.90
CA PHE A 35 23.88 -11.11 8.01
C PHE A 35 25.33 -10.72 7.76
N GLU A 36 26.21 -11.71 7.63
CA GLU A 36 27.62 -11.47 7.28
C GLU A 36 27.78 -10.83 5.90
N ARG A 37 26.83 -11.12 5.02
CA ARG A 37 26.78 -10.55 3.67
C ARG A 37 25.35 -10.48 3.17
N VAL A 38 25.00 -9.38 2.49
CA VAL A 38 23.74 -9.23 1.76
C VAL A 38 24.08 -8.93 0.31
N SER A 39 23.58 -9.75 -0.62
CA SER A 39 23.76 -9.55 -2.05
C SER A 39 22.40 -9.23 -2.68
N LEU A 40 22.32 -8.14 -3.44
CA LEU A 40 21.13 -7.76 -4.21
C LEU A 40 21.46 -7.92 -5.69
N SER A 41 20.63 -8.68 -6.41
CA SER A 41 20.72 -8.84 -7.86
C SER A 41 19.56 -8.13 -8.54
N MET A 42 19.83 -7.41 -9.61
CA MET A 42 18.81 -6.78 -10.45
C MET A 42 18.28 -7.79 -11.44
N ILE A 43 17.13 -8.36 -11.16
CA ILE A 43 16.45 -9.34 -12.00
C ILE A 43 15.21 -8.67 -12.58
N THR A 44 15.22 -8.40 -13.89
CA THR A 44 14.13 -7.73 -14.59
C THR A 44 12.98 -8.67 -14.92
N ASP A 45 13.26 -9.95 -15.13
CA ASP A 45 12.24 -10.98 -15.38
C ASP A 45 11.94 -11.75 -14.09
N LEU A 46 10.79 -11.49 -13.50
CA LEU A 46 10.35 -12.14 -12.27
C LEU A 46 10.15 -13.66 -12.42
N THR A 47 9.99 -14.16 -13.64
CA THR A 47 9.91 -15.61 -13.90
C THR A 47 11.29 -16.26 -13.72
N VAL A 48 12.34 -15.59 -14.21
CA VAL A 48 13.73 -16.00 -13.97
C VAL A 48 14.05 -15.93 -12.48
N GLY A 49 13.64 -14.86 -11.80
CA GLY A 49 13.79 -14.74 -10.36
C GLY A 49 13.18 -15.92 -9.60
N TYR A 50 11.98 -16.35 -9.99
CA TYR A 50 11.34 -17.50 -9.35
C TYR A 50 12.10 -18.81 -9.59
N GLN A 51 12.66 -19.03 -10.78
CA GLN A 51 13.51 -20.21 -11.05
C GLN A 51 14.78 -20.19 -10.20
N LEU A 52 15.43 -19.04 -10.05
CA LEU A 52 16.61 -18.90 -9.18
C LEU A 52 16.29 -19.20 -7.72
N TYR A 53 15.12 -18.77 -7.24
CA TYR A 53 14.65 -19.11 -5.89
C TYR A 53 14.43 -20.63 -5.74
N GLN A 54 13.79 -21.27 -6.71
CA GLN A 54 13.59 -22.71 -6.71
C GLN A 54 14.91 -23.49 -6.72
N ASN A 55 15.94 -22.96 -7.37
CA ASN A 55 17.29 -23.50 -7.39
C ASN A 55 18.10 -23.19 -6.12
N ARG A 56 17.54 -22.43 -5.16
CA ARG A 56 18.21 -21.95 -3.94
C ARG A 56 19.39 -21.00 -4.21
N GLU A 57 19.29 -20.23 -5.28
CA GLU A 57 20.24 -19.18 -5.63
C GLU A 57 19.82 -17.80 -5.10
N LEU A 58 18.55 -17.70 -4.65
CA LEU A 58 17.98 -16.53 -3.98
C LEU A 58 17.29 -16.96 -2.69
N ASP A 59 17.41 -16.13 -1.65
CA ASP A 59 16.73 -16.31 -0.36
C ASP A 59 15.37 -15.59 -0.33
N GLU A 60 15.22 -14.53 -1.12
CA GLU A 60 14.00 -13.70 -1.19
C GLU A 60 13.83 -13.15 -2.62
N LEU A 61 12.58 -13.07 -3.08
CA LEU A 61 12.24 -12.39 -4.33
C LEU A 61 10.85 -11.79 -4.29
N GLU A 62 10.61 -10.81 -5.14
CA GLU A 62 9.26 -10.31 -5.43
C GLU A 62 8.60 -11.19 -6.50
N LEU A 63 7.39 -11.70 -6.21
CA LEU A 63 6.66 -12.56 -7.14
C LEU A 63 5.88 -11.72 -8.17
N SER A 64 5.83 -12.23 -9.41
CA SER A 64 4.86 -11.75 -10.39
C SER A 64 3.44 -12.18 -9.97
N GLU A 65 2.43 -11.41 -10.40
CA GLU A 65 1.02 -11.76 -10.16
C GLU A 65 0.69 -13.18 -10.66
N ARG A 66 1.23 -13.54 -11.83
CA ARG A 66 1.02 -14.87 -12.42
C ARG A 66 1.58 -15.97 -11.53
N THR A 67 2.82 -15.82 -11.07
CA THR A 67 3.48 -16.80 -10.19
C THR A 67 2.73 -16.91 -8.87
N LEU A 68 2.37 -15.79 -8.27
CA LEU A 68 1.60 -15.74 -7.04
C LEU A 68 0.25 -16.45 -7.18
N THR A 69 -0.50 -16.20 -8.27
CA THR A 69 -1.75 -16.90 -8.55
C THR A 69 -1.55 -18.41 -8.70
N THR A 70 -0.46 -18.83 -9.37
CA THR A 70 -0.15 -20.25 -9.52
C THR A 70 0.13 -20.91 -8.17
N ILE A 71 0.88 -20.27 -7.29
CA ILE A 71 1.18 -20.81 -5.96
C ILE A 71 -0.08 -20.85 -5.10
N THR A 72 -0.88 -19.80 -5.07
CA THR A 72 -2.07 -19.69 -4.20
C THR A 72 -3.26 -20.53 -4.67
N SER A 73 -3.36 -20.84 -5.96
CA SER A 73 -4.42 -21.71 -6.49
C SER A 73 -4.23 -23.18 -6.18
N ASP A 74 -3.01 -23.60 -5.85
CA ASP A 74 -2.67 -24.97 -5.45
C ASP A 74 -2.27 -24.98 -3.97
N THR A 75 -3.19 -25.41 -3.11
CA THR A 75 -2.96 -25.50 -1.66
C THR A 75 -1.87 -26.51 -1.28
N SER A 76 -1.50 -27.42 -2.18
CA SER A 76 -0.41 -28.39 -1.97
C SER A 76 0.96 -27.88 -2.43
N ASN A 77 1.02 -26.68 -2.98
CA ASN A 77 2.26 -26.09 -3.47
C ASN A 77 3.24 -25.87 -2.32
N ALA A 78 4.45 -26.39 -2.48
CA ALA A 78 5.50 -26.35 -1.45
C ALA A 78 5.95 -24.94 -1.02
N TYR A 79 5.57 -23.93 -1.78
CA TYR A 79 5.94 -22.53 -1.52
C TYR A 79 4.80 -21.70 -0.88
N ASN A 80 3.62 -22.29 -0.66
CA ASN A 80 2.50 -21.58 -0.03
C ASN A 80 2.86 -21.05 1.36
N ASP A 81 3.50 -21.87 2.18
CA ASP A 81 3.91 -21.51 3.54
C ASP A 81 5.08 -20.51 3.60
N GLN A 82 5.70 -20.25 2.44
CA GLN A 82 6.82 -19.30 2.32
C GLN A 82 6.37 -17.92 1.83
N LEU A 83 5.09 -17.77 1.50
CA LEU A 83 4.55 -16.50 1.07
C LEU A 83 4.51 -15.51 2.23
N CYS A 84 5.21 -14.40 2.06
CA CYS A 84 5.22 -13.30 3.00
C CYS A 84 4.57 -12.05 2.40
N GLU A 85 3.86 -11.31 3.23
CA GLU A 85 3.34 -10.02 2.78
C GLU A 85 4.47 -9.01 2.66
N LYS A 86 4.43 -8.24 1.58
CA LYS A 86 5.33 -7.11 1.39
C LYS A 86 5.09 -6.08 2.51
N ARG A 87 6.16 -5.49 3.01
CA ARG A 87 6.07 -4.41 3.98
C ARG A 87 5.27 -3.24 3.38
N PRO A 88 4.47 -2.53 4.17
CA PRO A 88 3.79 -1.33 3.72
C PRO A 88 4.80 -0.35 3.10
N THR A 89 4.42 0.27 1.99
CA THR A 89 5.26 1.31 1.40
C THR A 89 5.23 2.55 2.30
N LYS A 90 6.26 3.37 2.23
CA LYS A 90 6.30 4.66 2.95
C LYS A 90 5.52 5.78 2.24
N TYR A 91 4.78 5.46 1.20
CA TYR A 91 4.00 6.42 0.42
C TYR A 91 2.52 6.12 0.56
N ALA A 92 1.72 7.15 0.84
CA ALA A 92 0.28 7.14 0.72
C ALA A 92 -0.10 7.85 -0.59
N TYR A 93 -1.14 7.36 -1.24
CA TYR A 93 -1.69 7.96 -2.46
C TYR A 93 -3.11 8.40 -2.16
N ASP A 94 -3.40 9.68 -2.40
CA ASP A 94 -4.69 10.27 -2.11
C ASP A 94 -5.33 10.85 -3.36
N PHE A 95 -6.66 10.83 -3.40
CA PHE A 95 -7.44 11.60 -4.37
C PHE A 95 -7.78 12.97 -3.77
N HIS A 96 -7.27 14.03 -4.38
CA HIS A 96 -7.54 15.38 -3.94
C HIS A 96 -8.53 16.09 -4.86
N PHE A 97 -9.51 16.75 -4.27
CA PHE A 97 -10.36 17.66 -5.02
C PHE A 97 -9.63 18.98 -5.30
N ASN A 98 -9.64 19.41 -6.56
CA ASN A 98 -9.15 20.74 -6.90
C ASN A 98 -10.21 21.79 -6.57
N PHE A 99 -10.01 22.55 -5.49
CA PHE A 99 -10.92 23.60 -5.04
C PHE A 99 -10.80 24.90 -5.84
N HIS A 100 -9.81 25.04 -6.71
CA HIS A 100 -9.55 26.20 -7.54
C HIS A 100 -9.34 25.76 -8.99
N CYS A 101 -10.32 25.02 -9.51
CA CYS A 101 -10.28 24.57 -10.89
C CYS A 101 -10.49 25.75 -11.84
N LEU A 102 -9.65 25.84 -12.87
CA LEU A 102 -9.75 26.80 -13.95
C LEU A 102 -10.18 26.11 -15.24
N ASN A 103 -10.92 26.82 -16.07
CA ASN A 103 -11.21 26.46 -17.45
C ASN A 103 -9.96 26.60 -18.33
N SER A 104 -10.00 26.11 -19.55
CA SER A 104 -8.88 26.19 -20.48
C SER A 104 -8.46 27.62 -20.85
N ASP A 105 -9.36 28.59 -20.69
CA ASP A 105 -9.13 30.02 -20.92
C ASP A 105 -8.60 30.75 -19.68
N GLY A 106 -8.37 30.05 -18.57
CA GLY A 106 -7.87 30.59 -17.32
C GLY A 106 -8.94 31.19 -16.41
N THR A 107 -10.22 31.15 -16.81
CA THR A 107 -11.32 31.60 -15.94
C THR A 107 -11.68 30.55 -14.89
N PRO A 108 -12.22 30.95 -13.69
CA PRO A 108 -12.68 29.99 -12.71
C PRO A 108 -13.78 29.05 -13.23
N ASN A 109 -13.67 27.76 -12.96
CA ASN A 109 -14.75 26.81 -13.20
C ASN A 109 -15.73 26.89 -12.02
N GLU A 110 -16.69 27.83 -12.10
CA GLU A 110 -17.62 28.14 -11.01
C GLU A 110 -18.45 26.90 -10.59
N ASN A 111 -18.93 26.13 -11.56
CA ASN A 111 -19.75 24.95 -11.27
C ASN A 111 -18.96 23.89 -10.50
N TRP A 112 -17.74 23.59 -10.94
CA TRP A 112 -16.89 22.64 -10.24
C TRP A 112 -16.49 23.15 -8.87
N ASN A 113 -16.04 24.40 -8.78
CA ASN A 113 -15.58 24.99 -7.52
C ASN A 113 -16.70 25.03 -6.48
N LYS A 114 -17.94 25.37 -6.90
CA LYS A 114 -19.11 25.28 -6.05
C LYS A 114 -19.42 23.86 -5.59
N ALA A 115 -19.40 22.89 -6.53
CA ALA A 115 -19.65 21.48 -6.22
C ALA A 115 -18.65 20.92 -5.21
N VAL A 116 -17.34 21.13 -5.41
CA VAL A 116 -16.33 20.62 -4.49
C VAL A 116 -16.29 21.34 -3.14
N ALA A 117 -16.81 22.56 -3.05
CA ALA A 117 -16.99 23.25 -1.77
C ALA A 117 -18.10 22.60 -0.93
N ASN A 118 -19.09 21.94 -1.56
CA ASN A 118 -20.17 21.24 -0.88
C ASN A 118 -19.69 19.96 -0.19
N ARG A 119 -19.95 19.85 1.11
CA ARG A 119 -19.53 18.69 1.90
C ARG A 119 -20.25 17.40 1.51
N ALA A 120 -21.55 17.45 1.25
CA ALA A 120 -22.33 16.30 0.86
C ALA A 120 -21.86 15.74 -0.49
N PHE A 121 -21.53 16.60 -1.44
CA PHE A 121 -20.94 16.23 -2.72
C PHE A 121 -19.63 15.44 -2.53
N ARG A 122 -18.69 15.95 -1.73
CA ARG A 122 -17.43 15.23 -1.45
C ARG A 122 -17.65 13.89 -0.77
N ARG A 123 -18.60 13.83 0.17
CA ARG A 123 -18.97 12.56 0.83
C ARG A 123 -19.59 11.55 -0.13
N CYS A 124 -20.34 11.97 -1.13
CA CYS A 124 -20.85 11.08 -2.16
C CYS A 124 -19.70 10.35 -2.90
N PHE A 125 -18.61 11.04 -3.19
CA PHE A 125 -17.43 10.39 -3.80
C PHE A 125 -16.77 9.43 -2.81
N GLN A 126 -16.50 9.87 -1.59
CA GLN A 126 -15.84 9.06 -0.59
C GLN A 126 -16.60 7.77 -0.25
N GLU A 127 -17.93 7.87 -0.16
CA GLU A 127 -18.77 6.76 0.28
C GLU A 127 -19.35 5.95 -0.89
N GLY A 128 -19.45 6.55 -2.08
CA GLY A 128 -20.09 5.94 -3.25
C GLY A 128 -19.15 5.39 -4.31
N LEU A 129 -17.87 5.77 -4.27
CA LEU A 129 -16.91 5.31 -5.28
C LEU A 129 -16.38 3.92 -4.94
N ASN A 130 -16.67 2.94 -5.81
CA ASN A 130 -16.10 1.61 -5.68
C ASN A 130 -14.65 1.60 -6.18
N LEU A 131 -13.69 1.56 -5.27
CA LEU A 131 -12.25 1.50 -5.56
C LEU A 131 -11.71 0.07 -5.65
N ILE A 132 -12.50 -0.97 -5.36
CA ILE A 132 -12.04 -2.37 -5.41
C ILE A 132 -11.42 -2.74 -6.76
N PRO A 133 -12.03 -2.44 -7.93
CA PRO A 133 -11.43 -2.76 -9.22
C PRO A 133 -10.09 -2.03 -9.45
N TYR A 134 -9.91 -0.85 -8.86
CA TYR A 134 -8.66 -0.11 -8.91
C TYR A 134 -7.60 -0.75 -8.00
N TYR A 135 -7.95 -1.07 -6.77
CA TYR A 135 -7.05 -1.74 -5.83
C TYR A 135 -6.63 -3.13 -6.29
N ALA A 136 -7.52 -3.87 -6.95
CA ALA A 136 -7.22 -5.18 -7.51
C ALA A 136 -6.10 -5.17 -8.57
N ARG A 137 -5.74 -4.01 -9.10
CA ARG A 137 -4.58 -3.85 -9.99
C ARG A 137 -3.25 -3.95 -9.25
N PHE A 138 -3.25 -3.63 -7.96
CA PHE A 138 -2.06 -3.61 -7.11
C PHE A 138 -2.00 -4.81 -6.17
N ASN A 139 -3.14 -5.28 -5.72
CA ASN A 139 -3.26 -6.46 -4.88
C ASN A 139 -4.54 -7.23 -5.24
N LYS A 140 -4.38 -8.25 -6.06
CA LYS A 140 -5.50 -9.04 -6.56
C LYS A 140 -6.07 -9.98 -5.51
N ILE A 141 -5.25 -10.44 -4.58
CA ILE A 141 -5.65 -11.40 -3.53
C ILE A 141 -6.45 -10.69 -2.44
N ASN A 142 -5.99 -9.52 -2.02
CA ASN A 142 -6.69 -8.73 -1.01
C ASN A 142 -6.64 -7.24 -1.36
N PRO A 143 -7.53 -6.78 -2.26
CA PRO A 143 -7.56 -5.38 -2.68
C PRO A 143 -7.71 -4.39 -1.54
N LEU A 144 -8.42 -4.75 -0.46
CA LEU A 144 -8.62 -3.87 0.69
C LEU A 144 -7.33 -3.51 1.43
N LYS A 145 -6.27 -4.29 1.28
CA LYS A 145 -4.97 -3.92 1.84
C LYS A 145 -4.34 -2.70 1.16
N CYS A 146 -4.81 -2.34 -0.02
CA CYS A 146 -4.40 -1.11 -0.70
C CYS A 146 -5.15 0.11 -0.18
N GLU A 147 -6.22 -0.10 0.61
CA GLU A 147 -7.02 0.99 1.13
C GLU A 147 -6.31 1.69 2.28
N ASN A 148 -6.25 3.01 2.18
CA ASN A 148 -5.69 3.86 3.21
C ASN A 148 -6.60 5.06 3.45
N ASN A 149 -7.15 5.14 4.66
CA ASN A 149 -7.96 6.30 5.08
C ASN A 149 -7.19 7.22 6.01
N TYR A 150 -5.90 7.03 6.08
CA TYR A 150 -5.04 7.74 7.00
C TYR A 150 -4.00 8.50 6.23
N TYR A 151 -3.73 9.69 6.66
CA TYR A 151 -2.63 10.47 6.14
C TYR A 151 -1.28 9.88 6.57
N THR A 152 -1.23 9.32 7.77
CA THR A 152 -0.02 8.69 8.32
C THR A 152 -0.05 7.18 8.05
N MET A 153 1.02 6.66 7.52
CA MET A 153 1.15 5.25 7.19
C MET A 153 1.35 4.39 8.43
N LYS A 154 0.97 3.10 8.31
CA LYS A 154 1.29 2.09 9.31
C LYS A 154 2.80 1.96 9.48
N GLY A 155 3.25 1.84 10.73
CA GLY A 155 4.66 1.71 11.06
C GLY A 155 5.41 3.02 11.32
N VAL A 156 4.72 4.17 11.27
CA VAL A 156 5.33 5.49 11.46
C VAL A 156 5.15 6.04 12.87
N CYS A 157 3.98 5.83 13.46
CA CYS A 157 3.64 6.42 14.76
C CYS A 157 3.02 5.39 15.69
N TYR A 158 3.54 5.32 16.91
CA TYR A 158 3.08 4.40 17.95
C TYR A 158 2.76 5.15 19.23
N ASN A 159 1.78 4.65 19.97
CA ASN A 159 1.55 5.12 21.32
C ASN A 159 2.59 4.55 22.31
N SER A 160 2.55 4.98 23.58
CA SER A 160 3.47 4.50 24.64
C SER A 160 3.35 2.99 24.96
N LYS A 161 2.32 2.31 24.45
CA LYS A 161 2.11 0.88 24.60
C LYS A 161 2.54 0.09 23.35
N GLY A 162 3.13 0.75 22.35
CA GLY A 162 3.55 0.12 21.09
C GLY A 162 2.41 -0.15 20.11
N THR A 163 1.20 0.39 20.33
CA THR A 163 0.09 0.26 19.38
C THR A 163 0.23 1.29 18.26
N ASP A 164 0.14 0.84 17.02
CA ASP A 164 0.23 1.72 15.85
C ASP A 164 -0.95 2.70 15.79
N TYR A 165 -0.68 3.92 15.36
CA TYR A 165 -1.69 4.96 15.19
C TYR A 165 -2.80 4.54 14.23
N VAL A 166 -2.46 3.86 13.13
CA VAL A 166 -3.43 3.38 12.14
C VAL A 166 -4.41 2.39 12.77
N ASP A 167 -3.92 1.47 13.60
CA ASP A 167 -4.77 0.47 14.28
C ASP A 167 -5.72 1.13 15.29
N LEU A 168 -5.26 2.21 15.98
CA LEU A 168 -6.11 2.98 16.89
C LEU A 168 -7.23 3.70 16.14
N VAL A 169 -6.91 4.34 15.01
CA VAL A 169 -7.90 5.06 14.21
C VAL A 169 -8.86 4.08 13.53
N ALA A 170 -8.37 2.94 13.03
CA ALA A 170 -9.21 1.90 12.46
C ALA A 170 -10.27 1.42 13.45
N LYS A 171 -9.86 1.19 14.69
CA LYS A 171 -10.76 0.81 15.79
C LYS A 171 -11.78 1.88 16.08
N GLU A 172 -11.37 3.14 16.17
CA GLU A 172 -12.26 4.29 16.42
C GLU A 172 -13.30 4.47 15.30
N LEU A 173 -12.89 4.23 14.06
CA LEU A 173 -13.78 4.30 12.89
C LEU A 173 -14.65 3.04 12.73
N GLY A 174 -14.39 1.96 13.48
CA GLY A 174 -15.11 0.69 13.39
C GLY A 174 -14.84 -0.08 12.10
N ILE A 175 -13.65 0.08 11.53
CA ILE A 175 -13.19 -0.61 10.30
C ILE A 175 -12.12 -1.66 10.58
N ASP A 176 -11.73 -1.83 11.83
CA ASP A 176 -10.85 -2.89 12.27
C ASP A 176 -11.51 -4.26 12.05
N GLY A 177 -10.83 -5.15 11.37
CA GLY A 177 -11.30 -6.49 11.07
C GLY A 177 -12.15 -6.64 9.81
N GLU A 178 -12.32 -5.60 9.00
CA GLU A 178 -12.93 -5.73 7.68
C GLU A 178 -12.07 -6.63 6.77
N LYS A 179 -12.73 -7.51 6.03
CA LYS A 179 -12.09 -8.45 5.10
C LYS A 179 -12.73 -8.36 3.75
N TYR A 180 -11.91 -8.52 2.72
CA TYR A 180 -12.38 -8.67 1.36
C TYR A 180 -12.90 -10.10 1.13
N ASP A 181 -14.17 -10.22 0.70
CA ASP A 181 -14.81 -11.49 0.41
C ASP A 181 -14.75 -11.90 -1.07
N GLY A 182 -14.16 -11.04 -1.91
CA GLY A 182 -14.04 -11.25 -3.35
C GLY A 182 -15.16 -10.66 -4.19
N GLU A 183 -16.29 -10.34 -3.60
CA GLU A 183 -17.51 -9.93 -4.32
C GLU A 183 -18.11 -8.63 -3.81
N THR A 184 -18.08 -8.41 -2.51
CA THR A 184 -18.78 -7.29 -1.87
C THR A 184 -18.00 -5.99 -2.04
N MET A 185 -18.73 -4.95 -2.43
CA MET A 185 -18.23 -3.60 -2.41
C MET A 185 -18.11 -3.15 -0.95
N VAL A 186 -16.89 -3.01 -0.46
CA VAL A 186 -16.64 -2.54 0.90
C VAL A 186 -16.50 -1.04 0.89
N HIS A 187 -17.38 -0.40 1.63
CA HIS A 187 -17.24 0.99 1.98
C HIS A 187 -16.70 1.07 3.41
N LEU A 188 -15.62 1.77 3.60
CA LEU A 188 -14.95 1.93 4.89
C LEU A 188 -15.86 2.36 6.02
N ARG A 189 -16.91 3.08 5.70
CA ARG A 189 -17.89 3.58 6.67
C ARG A 189 -19.19 2.79 6.63
N LYS A 190 -19.18 1.59 6.03
CA LYS A 190 -20.36 0.73 5.91
C LYS A 190 -21.58 1.46 5.32
N SER A 191 -21.33 2.34 4.37
CA SER A 191 -22.36 3.12 3.69
C SER A 191 -23.27 2.19 2.89
N THR A 192 -24.58 2.38 3.01
CA THR A 192 -25.59 1.65 2.23
C THR A 192 -25.93 2.41 0.94
N ALA A 193 -26.54 1.74 -0.03
CA ALA A 193 -27.05 2.39 -1.23
C ALA A 193 -28.02 3.53 -0.90
N ASP A 194 -28.85 3.36 0.11
CA ASP A 194 -29.81 4.38 0.57
C ASP A 194 -29.10 5.58 1.20
N SER A 195 -28.06 5.36 2.02
CA SER A 195 -27.31 6.47 2.61
C SER A 195 -26.55 7.26 1.54
N ILE A 196 -26.01 6.61 0.51
CA ILE A 196 -25.37 7.26 -0.64
C ILE A 196 -26.38 8.05 -1.45
N ALA A 197 -27.57 7.48 -1.70
CA ALA A 197 -28.65 8.17 -2.40
C ALA A 197 -29.13 9.42 -1.63
N ALA A 198 -29.24 9.33 -0.30
CA ALA A 198 -29.58 10.46 0.56
C ALA A 198 -28.52 11.58 0.48
N LEU A 199 -27.22 11.24 0.53
CA LEU A 199 -26.13 12.20 0.36
C LEU A 199 -26.15 12.87 -1.01
N LYS A 200 -26.41 12.08 -2.06
CA LYS A 200 -26.54 12.60 -3.43
C LYS A 200 -27.69 13.62 -3.51
N LYS A 201 -28.85 13.26 -2.94
CA LYS A 201 -30.00 14.16 -2.92
C LYS A 201 -29.68 15.44 -2.16
N GLN A 202 -29.09 15.32 -0.97
CA GLN A 202 -28.65 16.49 -0.17
C GLN A 202 -27.71 17.38 -0.97
N ALA A 203 -26.69 16.79 -1.62
CA ALA A 203 -25.75 17.57 -2.43
C ALA A 203 -26.44 18.33 -3.57
N MET A 204 -27.44 17.70 -4.21
CA MET A 204 -28.20 18.33 -5.30
C MET A 204 -29.13 19.44 -4.80
N ASP A 205 -29.71 19.28 -3.61
CA ASP A 205 -30.62 20.28 -3.01
C ASP A 205 -29.83 21.50 -2.51
N GLU A 206 -28.55 21.35 -2.16
CA GLU A 206 -27.66 22.40 -1.66
C GLU A 206 -26.87 23.13 -2.77
N LEU A 207 -26.77 22.56 -3.99
CA LEU A 207 -26.06 23.15 -5.13
C LEU A 207 -26.96 24.03 -6.01
#